data_df02158b6e4a4c6890c0fc5a69cdf086
#
_entry.id   df02158b6e4a4c6890c0fc5a69cdf086
#
_cell.length_a   1.000
_cell.length_b   1.000
_cell.length_c   1.000
_cell.angle_alpha   90.00
_cell.angle_beta   90.00
_cell.angle_gamma   90.00
#
_symmetry.space_group_name_H-M   'P 1'
#
loop_
_entity.id
_entity.type
_entity.pdbx_description
1 polymer ?
#
loop_
_entity_poly.entity_id
_entity_poly.type
_entity_poly.pdbx_seq_one_letter_code
_entity_poly.pdbx_strand_id
1 'polypeptide(L)'
;DGDMSAGGGMEYPNITVISKMESKHLLEMVIMHEVGHNWFYGILGSNERDHTWMDEGLNEFCNIRYWDKKYGDNNRRYVINEFTQEKLGPFSIGHNMRFGFMDYMGYTSLVKMGDEEPLETSSNDFKIRSNYWLSYSKPMVYSWHLLHYLGEETIDKIMHNYYKDWKFKHPYPQDYFSYFGKYSDKDLDWYTHDVFYNTGTVDYAASIINNDAVFINYGSLTVPFEAAFYDEKRNEISRQWFEDVGRVKSMPLPVGTKSIIIDPEGTLPDVNRPNNATYKPLKFTWIFDEPQHYKREIFWMPWLFSWNQFNGWTPGLNFYHGYVPGYNYGIGIQPMWDFKNDQLIGSVKYKRTFYNFWNFNTSTFNIDIARNAGRSGTHMAFEGKRKEHLKRYPVWTGTAIIDHHNIEEKAVDPSYYDKWSITVGFAELKFHNRPNPYLAYHFRTGIKASIVGSKFMHLNIQTNINYRFTKKIQTKLRIWIGGFIVDNDIPKQYRTYLSGNIDPDFRNNYLFNRTPDVNDASIGTRQYDIGGPSIRGLILEDDKMKGVKDWVISANFDIKVPKVPGEPFIDLAVEGGDSYIDFGIRKSFGPLEIILPLYQSWDENGFVTDTDWLLKRMRISLRLSDFNIQNLF
;
A
#
# COMPACT_ATOMS: atom_id res chain seq x y z
N ASP A 1 -35.41 -7.37 -3.01
CA ASP A 1 -34.06 -7.81 -2.61
C ASP A 1 -33.07 -7.45 -3.70
N GLY A 2 -32.61 -6.20 -3.67
CA GLY A 2 -31.52 -5.76 -4.54
C GLY A 2 -30.20 -6.17 -3.93
N ASP A 3 -29.66 -7.30 -4.36
CA ASP A 3 -28.31 -7.71 -3.98
C ASP A 3 -27.31 -6.77 -4.67
N MET A 4 -26.87 -5.72 -3.96
CA MET A 4 -25.81 -4.84 -4.42
C MET A 4 -24.49 -5.58 -4.30
N SER A 5 -24.00 -6.11 -5.41
CA SER A 5 -22.73 -6.83 -5.51
C SER A 5 -21.48 -5.97 -5.24
N ALA A 6 -21.64 -4.69 -4.87
CA ALA A 6 -20.57 -3.71 -4.75
C ALA A 6 -20.16 -3.34 -3.31
N GLY A 7 -20.83 -3.81 -2.27
CA GLY A 7 -20.60 -3.40 -0.87
C GLY A 7 -20.93 -1.93 -0.62
N GLY A 8 -21.59 -1.59 0.49
CA GLY A 8 -22.03 -0.24 0.84
C GLY A 8 -23.54 -0.08 0.85
N GLY A 9 -24.02 1.11 0.60
CA GLY A 9 -25.43 1.45 0.48
C GLY A 9 -25.70 2.32 -0.75
N MET A 10 -26.97 2.72 -0.88
CA MET A 10 -27.43 3.67 -1.90
C MET A 10 -28.75 4.30 -1.48
N GLU A 11 -28.80 5.60 -1.51
CA GLU A 11 -29.84 6.49 -0.98
C GLU A 11 -30.90 6.87 -2.00
N TYR A 12 -31.38 5.98 -2.85
CA TYR A 12 -32.41 6.30 -3.83
C TYR A 12 -33.63 6.97 -3.21
N PRO A 13 -34.30 7.91 -3.92
CA PRO A 13 -35.51 8.57 -3.42
C PRO A 13 -36.58 7.54 -2.95
N ASN A 14 -36.98 7.68 -1.69
CA ASN A 14 -37.98 6.83 -1.02
C ASN A 14 -37.57 5.36 -0.84
N ILE A 15 -36.35 4.96 -1.16
CA ILE A 15 -35.83 3.61 -0.91
C ILE A 15 -34.33 3.64 -0.66
N THR A 16 -33.93 3.17 0.50
CA THR A 16 -32.53 2.96 0.85
C THR A 16 -32.14 1.51 0.62
N VAL A 17 -31.10 1.26 -0.15
CA VAL A 17 -30.56 -0.08 -0.39
C VAL A 17 -29.28 -0.25 0.41
N ILE A 18 -29.19 -1.30 1.22
CA ILE A 18 -28.02 -1.58 2.06
C ILE A 18 -27.53 -3.00 1.76
N SER A 19 -26.25 -3.14 1.49
CA SER A 19 -25.60 -4.43 1.30
C SER A 19 -25.54 -5.22 2.59
N LYS A 20 -25.49 -6.55 2.48
CA LYS A 20 -25.26 -7.42 3.63
C LYS A 20 -23.87 -7.12 4.23
N MET A 21 -23.85 -6.75 5.49
CA MET A 21 -22.62 -6.47 6.26
C MET A 21 -22.36 -7.60 7.26
N GLU A 22 -21.10 -7.95 7.45
CA GLU A 22 -20.68 -8.97 8.42
C GLU A 22 -20.56 -8.43 9.85
N SER A 23 -20.38 -7.11 10.00
CA SER A 23 -20.26 -6.41 11.28
C SER A 23 -21.50 -5.59 11.56
N LYS A 24 -22.04 -5.65 12.79
CA LYS A 24 -23.15 -4.80 13.22
C LYS A 24 -22.78 -3.33 13.23
N HIS A 25 -21.54 -3.01 13.59
CA HIS A 25 -21.04 -1.64 13.58
C HIS A 25 -20.92 -1.08 12.16
N LEU A 26 -20.42 -1.89 11.20
CA LEU A 26 -20.45 -1.52 9.79
C LEU A 26 -21.87 -1.35 9.26
N LEU A 27 -22.78 -2.25 9.63
CA LEU A 27 -24.18 -2.14 9.26
C LEU A 27 -24.81 -0.87 9.83
N GLU A 28 -24.55 -0.56 11.11
CA GLU A 28 -25.04 0.65 11.75
C GLU A 28 -24.50 1.91 11.07
N MET A 29 -23.21 1.93 10.73
CA MET A 29 -22.58 3.04 10.02
C MET A 29 -23.24 3.26 8.66
N VAL A 30 -23.43 2.21 7.87
CA VAL A 30 -24.07 2.33 6.56
C VAL A 30 -25.53 2.74 6.70
N ILE A 31 -26.29 2.19 7.65
CA ILE A 31 -27.67 2.61 7.90
C ILE A 31 -27.72 4.09 8.24
N MET A 32 -26.83 4.55 9.13
CA MET A 32 -26.79 5.95 9.55
C MET A 32 -26.46 6.87 8.38
N HIS A 33 -25.48 6.49 7.56
CA HIS A 33 -25.08 7.23 6.37
C HIS A 33 -26.24 7.34 5.38
N GLU A 34 -26.80 6.22 4.96
CA GLU A 34 -27.88 6.19 3.95
C GLU A 34 -29.18 6.85 4.45
N VAL A 35 -29.45 6.78 5.75
CA VAL A 35 -30.59 7.50 6.34
C VAL A 35 -30.30 9.00 6.41
N GLY A 36 -29.07 9.40 6.66
CA GLY A 36 -28.64 10.81 6.66
C GLY A 36 -28.90 11.53 5.34
N HIS A 37 -28.83 10.82 4.23
CA HIS A 37 -29.15 11.34 2.91
C HIS A 37 -30.65 11.75 2.74
N ASN A 38 -31.55 11.40 3.64
CA ASN A 38 -32.87 12.02 3.65
C ASN A 38 -32.83 13.53 3.94
N TRP A 39 -31.81 14.00 4.67
CA TRP A 39 -31.55 15.40 4.94
C TRP A 39 -30.61 16.03 3.90
N PHE A 40 -29.44 15.41 3.70
CA PHE A 40 -28.46 15.84 2.69
C PHE A 40 -28.76 15.10 1.38
N TYR A 41 -29.01 15.76 0.29
CA TYR A 41 -29.55 15.29 -0.98
C TYR A 41 -31.11 15.27 -1.00
N GLY A 42 -31.79 14.59 -0.06
CA GLY A 42 -33.24 14.43 -0.11
C GLY A 42 -34.01 15.73 0.17
N ILE A 43 -33.74 16.37 1.30
CA ILE A 43 -34.40 17.63 1.74
C ILE A 43 -33.60 18.86 1.36
N LEU A 44 -32.29 18.84 1.57
CA LEU A 44 -31.34 19.84 1.10
C LEU A 44 -30.83 19.39 -0.27
N GLY A 45 -31.58 19.71 -1.34
CA GLY A 45 -31.35 19.18 -2.69
C GLY A 45 -30.15 19.86 -3.40
N SER A 46 -28.95 19.74 -2.87
CA SER A 46 -27.72 20.21 -3.50
C SER A 46 -27.40 19.42 -4.79
N ASN A 47 -26.58 20.01 -5.66
CA ASN A 47 -26.11 19.31 -6.86
C ASN A 47 -24.97 18.34 -6.49
N GLU A 48 -25.30 17.07 -6.29
CA GLU A 48 -24.37 16.01 -5.91
C GLU A 48 -23.22 15.77 -6.90
N ARG A 49 -23.39 16.18 -8.16
CA ARG A 49 -22.34 16.00 -9.18
C ARG A 49 -21.31 17.11 -9.17
N ASP A 50 -21.75 18.34 -9.00
CA ASP A 50 -20.84 19.49 -9.02
C ASP A 50 -20.30 19.81 -7.63
N HIS A 51 -21.05 19.48 -6.58
CA HIS A 51 -20.73 19.74 -5.17
C HIS A 51 -20.92 18.51 -4.31
N THR A 52 -20.30 17.39 -4.70
CA THR A 52 -20.43 16.06 -4.05
C THR A 52 -20.24 16.11 -2.53
N TRP A 53 -19.37 16.99 -2.04
CA TRP A 53 -19.10 17.14 -0.62
C TRP A 53 -20.30 17.72 0.18
N MET A 54 -21.22 18.43 -0.45
CA MET A 54 -22.43 18.95 0.22
C MET A 54 -23.42 17.85 0.59
N ASP A 55 -23.42 16.79 -0.17
CA ASP A 55 -24.16 15.58 0.05
C ASP A 55 -23.35 14.65 0.98
N GLU A 56 -22.29 14.06 0.48
CA GLU A 56 -21.51 13.02 1.12
C GLU A 56 -20.71 13.52 2.33
N GLY A 57 -20.05 14.66 2.18
CA GLY A 57 -19.14 15.18 3.21
C GLY A 57 -19.85 15.72 4.44
N LEU A 58 -20.98 16.43 4.25
CA LEU A 58 -21.79 16.92 5.37
C LEU A 58 -22.49 15.75 6.07
N ASN A 59 -22.88 14.74 5.31
CA ASN A 59 -23.44 13.50 5.87
C ASN A 59 -22.41 12.76 6.71
N GLU A 60 -21.17 12.58 6.22
CA GLU A 60 -20.08 11.98 6.99
C GLU A 60 -19.72 12.79 8.25
N PHE A 61 -19.80 14.10 8.20
CA PHE A 61 -19.65 14.92 9.40
C PHE A 61 -20.74 14.63 10.44
N CYS A 62 -21.98 14.39 10.01
CA CYS A 62 -23.05 13.95 10.91
C CYS A 62 -22.82 12.52 11.43
N ASN A 63 -22.23 11.65 10.64
CA ASN A 63 -21.88 10.29 11.03
C ASN A 63 -20.86 10.27 12.18
N ILE A 64 -19.78 11.06 12.08
CA ILE A 64 -18.79 11.12 13.17
C ILE A 64 -19.39 11.70 14.45
N ARG A 65 -20.25 12.73 14.35
CA ARG A 65 -20.95 13.30 15.50
C ARG A 65 -21.90 12.30 16.18
N TYR A 66 -22.67 11.55 15.37
CA TYR A 66 -23.56 10.50 15.89
C TYR A 66 -22.74 9.44 16.64
N TRP A 67 -21.63 8.99 16.03
CA TRP A 67 -20.78 7.97 16.60
C TRP A 67 -20.16 8.41 17.92
N ASP A 68 -19.64 9.62 17.96
CA ASP A 68 -19.06 10.22 19.16
C ASP A 68 -20.11 10.35 20.28
N LYS A 69 -21.30 10.87 19.97
CA LYS A 69 -22.38 11.04 20.93
C LYS A 69 -22.92 9.70 21.47
N LYS A 70 -23.00 8.68 20.62
CA LYS A 70 -23.52 7.35 21.01
C LYS A 70 -22.53 6.54 21.82
N TYR A 71 -21.26 6.58 21.45
CA TYR A 71 -20.23 5.71 22.01
C TYR A 71 -19.27 6.44 22.97
N GLY A 72 -19.22 7.78 22.94
CA GLY A 72 -18.44 8.64 23.83
C GLY A 72 -16.97 8.25 23.89
N ASP A 73 -16.39 8.19 25.10
CA ASP A 73 -14.99 7.78 25.32
C ASP A 73 -14.70 6.34 24.85
N ASN A 74 -15.72 5.53 24.59
CA ASN A 74 -15.61 4.21 23.94
C ASN A 74 -15.58 4.30 22.40
N ASN A 75 -15.57 5.48 21.83
CA ASN A 75 -15.49 5.80 20.41
C ASN A 75 -14.28 5.15 19.69
N ARG A 76 -13.29 4.69 20.44
CA ARG A 76 -12.11 3.99 19.94
C ARG A 76 -12.37 2.57 19.45
N ARG A 77 -13.62 2.08 19.45
CA ARG A 77 -13.96 0.72 19.03
C ARG A 77 -14.62 0.69 17.67
N TYR A 78 -13.88 1.07 16.65
CA TYR A 78 -14.30 0.80 15.28
C TYR A 78 -14.12 -0.70 14.98
N VAL A 79 -15.16 -1.48 15.22
CA VAL A 79 -15.13 -2.94 15.05
C VAL A 79 -15.38 -3.30 13.60
N ILE A 80 -14.32 -3.55 12.86
CA ILE A 80 -14.40 -3.97 11.46
C ILE A 80 -14.99 -5.39 11.36
N ASN A 81 -14.71 -6.26 12.32
CA ASN A 81 -15.18 -7.64 12.32
C ASN A 81 -15.44 -8.14 13.75
N GLU A 82 -16.72 -8.36 14.06
CA GLU A 82 -17.14 -8.81 15.40
C GLU A 82 -16.61 -10.19 15.77
N PHE A 83 -16.49 -11.11 14.81
CA PHE A 83 -15.94 -12.44 15.06
C PHE A 83 -14.49 -12.38 15.52
N THR A 84 -13.65 -11.56 14.85
CA THR A 84 -12.26 -11.38 15.27
C THR A 84 -12.17 -10.67 16.61
N GLN A 85 -13.05 -9.70 16.88
CA GLN A 85 -13.10 -9.03 18.16
C GLN A 85 -13.53 -9.97 19.29
N GLU A 86 -14.54 -10.80 19.08
CA GLU A 86 -14.99 -11.79 20.07
C GLU A 86 -13.91 -12.83 20.39
N LYS A 87 -13.15 -13.28 19.38
CA LYS A 87 -12.11 -14.30 19.53
C LYS A 87 -10.76 -13.76 19.98
N LEU A 88 -10.37 -12.60 19.49
CA LEU A 88 -9.03 -12.01 19.72
C LEU A 88 -9.07 -10.86 20.74
N GLY A 89 -10.25 -10.34 21.11
CA GLY A 89 -10.40 -9.28 22.08
C GLY A 89 -9.55 -8.04 21.72
N PRO A 90 -8.67 -7.60 22.63
CA PRO A 90 -7.83 -6.41 22.41
C PRO A 90 -6.82 -6.57 21.26
N PHE A 91 -6.63 -7.76 20.71
CA PHE A 91 -5.74 -8.04 19.58
C PHE A 91 -6.48 -8.03 18.24
N SER A 92 -7.76 -7.70 18.20
CA SER A 92 -8.50 -7.56 16.95
C SER A 92 -8.11 -6.30 16.19
N ILE A 93 -8.32 -6.32 14.86
CA ILE A 93 -8.10 -5.13 14.02
C ILE A 93 -9.10 -4.05 14.39
N GLY A 94 -8.60 -2.85 14.66
CA GLY A 94 -9.44 -1.68 14.96
C GLY A 94 -9.97 -1.59 16.39
N HIS A 95 -9.52 -2.46 17.32
CA HIS A 95 -10.02 -2.46 18.70
C HIS A 95 -9.90 -1.10 19.41
N ASN A 96 -8.81 -0.36 19.17
CA ASN A 96 -8.56 0.97 19.70
C ASN A 96 -8.47 2.03 18.59
N MET A 97 -9.26 1.90 17.55
CA MET A 97 -9.30 2.84 16.45
C MET A 97 -10.57 3.68 16.54
N ARG A 98 -10.41 5.02 16.50
CA ARG A 98 -11.55 5.94 16.48
C ARG A 98 -12.27 5.89 15.13
N PHE A 99 -13.56 6.13 15.14
CA PHE A 99 -14.31 6.41 13.93
C PHE A 99 -13.71 7.66 13.24
N GLY A 100 -13.62 7.66 11.91
CA GLY A 100 -12.99 8.74 11.14
C GLY A 100 -11.47 8.70 11.05
N PHE A 101 -10.78 7.80 11.80
CA PHE A 101 -9.32 7.71 11.69
C PHE A 101 -8.87 7.20 10.30
N MET A 102 -9.61 6.27 9.69
CA MET A 102 -9.32 5.79 8.34
C MET A 102 -9.50 6.89 7.29
N ASP A 103 -10.48 7.77 7.49
CA ASP A 103 -10.72 8.94 6.64
C ASP A 103 -9.60 9.94 6.74
N TYR A 104 -9.16 10.23 7.98
CA TYR A 104 -7.97 11.04 8.21
C TYR A 104 -6.73 10.45 7.51
N MET A 105 -6.51 9.13 7.62
CA MET A 105 -5.39 8.46 6.96
C MET A 105 -5.49 8.52 5.43
N GLY A 106 -6.67 8.27 4.90
CA GLY A 106 -6.93 8.32 3.45
C GLY A 106 -6.64 9.71 2.89
N TYR A 107 -7.21 10.72 3.52
CA TYR A 107 -7.00 12.13 3.16
C TYR A 107 -5.51 12.51 3.22
N THR A 108 -4.88 12.37 4.38
CA THR A 108 -3.49 12.83 4.58
C THR A 108 -2.48 12.08 3.73
N SER A 109 -2.73 10.80 3.43
CA SER A 109 -1.88 10.02 2.53
C SER A 109 -1.95 10.55 1.09
N LEU A 110 -3.13 10.88 0.60
CA LEU A 110 -3.33 11.39 -0.76
C LEU A 110 -2.71 12.78 -0.93
N VAL A 111 -2.88 13.64 0.07
CA VAL A 111 -2.27 14.97 0.10
C VAL A 111 -0.75 14.90 0.09
N LYS A 112 -0.15 13.99 0.87
CA LYS A 112 1.32 13.76 0.86
C LYS A 112 1.84 13.30 -0.49
N MET A 113 1.06 12.54 -1.23
CA MET A 113 1.43 12.10 -2.59
C MET A 113 1.33 13.23 -3.63
N GLY A 114 0.73 14.38 -3.27
CA GLY A 114 0.49 15.49 -4.20
C GLY A 114 -0.57 15.16 -5.24
N ASP A 115 -1.49 14.27 -4.93
CA ASP A 115 -2.56 13.79 -5.83
C ASP A 115 -3.94 14.38 -5.47
N GLU A 116 -4.00 15.32 -4.53
CA GLU A 116 -5.21 16.02 -4.13
C GLU A 116 -5.72 16.94 -5.24
N GLU A 117 -7.03 17.00 -5.44
CA GLU A 117 -7.75 17.96 -6.26
C GLU A 117 -8.75 18.75 -5.38
N PRO A 118 -9.10 20.00 -5.74
CA PRO A 118 -10.09 20.78 -4.98
C PRO A 118 -11.42 20.03 -4.86
N LEU A 119 -12.09 20.14 -3.72
CA LEU A 119 -13.41 19.52 -3.50
C LEU A 119 -14.50 20.08 -4.42
N GLU A 120 -14.36 21.34 -4.84
CA GLU A 120 -15.24 22.00 -5.82
C GLU A 120 -14.97 21.56 -7.27
N THR A 121 -14.32 20.43 -7.47
CA THR A 121 -14.22 19.74 -8.76
C THR A 121 -15.44 18.86 -8.97
N SER A 122 -16.14 19.02 -10.10
CA SER A 122 -17.25 18.13 -10.45
C SER A 122 -16.82 16.65 -10.42
N SER A 123 -17.67 15.77 -9.91
CA SER A 123 -17.38 14.35 -9.74
C SER A 123 -16.96 13.63 -11.04
N ASN A 124 -17.39 14.14 -12.19
CA ASN A 124 -17.02 13.62 -13.50
C ASN A 124 -15.63 14.08 -13.98
N ASP A 125 -15.11 15.17 -13.41
CA ASP A 125 -13.88 15.85 -13.86
C ASP A 125 -12.66 15.46 -13.03
N PHE A 126 -12.84 14.75 -11.92
CA PHE A 126 -11.72 14.23 -11.15
C PHE A 126 -10.78 13.37 -12.01
N LYS A 127 -9.54 13.80 -12.13
CA LYS A 127 -8.48 13.10 -12.87
C LYS A 127 -8.04 11.82 -12.16
N ILE A 128 -8.06 11.86 -10.83
CA ILE A 128 -7.72 10.73 -9.96
C ILE A 128 -8.98 10.28 -9.20
N ARG A 129 -9.44 9.06 -9.48
CA ARG A 129 -10.67 8.52 -8.89
C ARG A 129 -10.71 8.55 -7.35
N SER A 130 -9.57 8.47 -6.69
CA SER A 130 -9.51 8.56 -5.22
C SER A 130 -9.94 9.93 -4.70
N ASN A 131 -9.91 10.99 -5.51
CA ASN A 131 -10.40 12.30 -5.11
C ASN A 131 -11.93 12.34 -4.95
N TYR A 132 -12.67 11.48 -5.64
CA TYR A 132 -14.09 11.30 -5.36
C TYR A 132 -14.33 10.92 -3.88
N TRP A 133 -13.51 10.00 -3.33
CA TRP A 133 -13.61 9.61 -1.92
C TRP A 133 -13.16 10.71 -0.95
N LEU A 134 -12.39 11.70 -1.41
CA LEU A 134 -12.08 12.87 -0.59
C LEU A 134 -13.30 13.76 -0.36
N SER A 135 -14.33 13.68 -1.20
CA SER A 135 -15.59 14.40 -0.97
C SER A 135 -16.33 13.92 0.28
N TYR A 136 -16.02 12.72 0.76
CA TYR A 136 -16.47 12.18 2.06
C TYR A 136 -15.52 12.63 3.19
N SER A 137 -14.26 12.23 3.09
CA SER A 137 -13.31 12.26 4.20
C SER A 137 -12.76 13.66 4.49
N LYS A 138 -12.43 14.48 3.47
CA LYS A 138 -11.86 15.82 3.72
C LYS A 138 -12.85 16.76 4.42
N PRO A 139 -14.11 16.90 3.97
CA PRO A 139 -15.08 17.72 4.67
C PRO A 139 -15.35 17.24 6.10
N MET A 140 -15.46 15.93 6.30
CA MET A 140 -15.67 15.33 7.62
C MET A 140 -14.53 15.69 8.58
N VAL A 141 -13.27 15.47 8.17
CA VAL A 141 -12.09 15.71 9.01
C VAL A 141 -11.97 17.18 9.37
N TYR A 142 -12.15 18.10 8.41
CA TYR A 142 -12.07 19.53 8.68
C TYR A 142 -13.28 20.08 9.45
N SER A 143 -14.49 19.57 9.22
CA SER A 143 -15.66 19.96 9.97
C SER A 143 -15.61 19.44 11.42
N TRP A 144 -15.02 18.26 11.63
CA TRP A 144 -14.74 17.73 12.96
C TRP A 144 -13.76 18.62 13.74
N HIS A 145 -12.70 19.07 13.07
CA HIS A 145 -11.77 20.04 13.65
C HIS A 145 -12.44 21.39 13.93
N LEU A 146 -13.24 21.90 13.00
CA LEU A 146 -14.00 23.14 13.16
C LEU A 146 -14.99 23.09 14.33
N LEU A 147 -15.63 21.94 14.55
CA LEU A 147 -16.52 21.73 15.70
C LEU A 147 -15.77 21.91 17.04
N HIS A 148 -14.55 21.39 17.14
CA HIS A 148 -13.70 21.57 18.33
C HIS A 148 -13.25 23.04 18.49
N TYR A 149 -13.03 23.75 17.39
CA TYR A 149 -12.62 25.14 17.40
C TYR A 149 -13.75 26.10 17.77
N LEU A 150 -14.97 25.92 17.23
CA LEU A 150 -16.12 26.80 17.44
C LEU A 150 -17.02 26.39 18.61
N GLY A 151 -16.98 25.12 18.99
CA GLY A 151 -17.89 24.51 19.95
C GLY A 151 -19.20 24.00 19.32
N GLU A 152 -19.80 23.01 19.98
CA GLU A 152 -20.99 22.31 19.50
C GLU A 152 -22.19 23.25 19.32
N GLU A 153 -22.42 24.18 20.26
CA GLU A 153 -23.54 25.12 20.21
C GLU A 153 -23.52 26.03 18.97
N THR A 154 -22.33 26.53 18.59
CA THR A 154 -22.19 27.37 17.38
C THR A 154 -22.44 26.56 16.12
N ILE A 155 -21.87 25.36 16.01
CA ILE A 155 -22.08 24.47 14.87
C ILE A 155 -23.55 24.08 14.74
N ASP A 156 -24.20 23.69 15.83
CA ASP A 156 -25.63 23.35 15.82
C ASP A 156 -26.50 24.53 15.38
N LYS A 157 -26.18 25.74 15.83
CA LYS A 157 -26.88 26.95 15.40
C LYS A 157 -26.72 27.20 13.90
N ILE A 158 -25.52 27.00 13.35
CA ILE A 158 -25.25 27.11 11.91
C ILE A 158 -26.07 26.07 11.15
N MET A 159 -25.96 24.80 11.50
CA MET A 159 -26.62 23.69 10.81
C MET A 159 -28.14 23.76 10.88
N HIS A 160 -28.72 24.07 12.04
CA HIS A 160 -30.17 24.22 12.20
C HIS A 160 -30.75 25.37 11.39
N ASN A 161 -30.07 26.53 11.35
CA ASN A 161 -30.56 27.67 10.57
C ASN A 161 -30.38 27.45 9.07
N TYR A 162 -29.25 26.83 8.64
CA TYR A 162 -29.07 26.39 7.25
C TYR A 162 -30.18 25.45 6.82
N TYR A 163 -30.46 24.38 7.59
CA TYR A 163 -31.56 23.46 7.31
C TYR A 163 -32.92 24.15 7.27
N LYS A 164 -33.23 25.00 8.27
CA LYS A 164 -34.50 25.74 8.36
C LYS A 164 -34.77 26.56 7.12
N ASP A 165 -33.78 27.27 6.63
CA ASP A 165 -33.94 28.25 5.53
C ASP A 165 -33.87 27.56 4.15
N TRP A 166 -33.16 26.41 4.04
CA TRP A 166 -32.88 25.73 2.78
C TRP A 166 -33.60 24.40 2.57
N LYS A 167 -34.33 23.90 3.55
CA LYS A 167 -35.15 22.68 3.36
C LYS A 167 -36.09 22.82 2.17
N PHE A 168 -36.13 21.76 1.33
CA PHE A 168 -36.91 21.67 0.08
C PHE A 168 -36.51 22.72 -0.98
N LYS A 169 -35.24 23.16 -0.95
CA LYS A 169 -34.62 24.01 -1.94
C LYS A 169 -33.31 23.39 -2.42
N HIS A 170 -32.63 24.09 -3.33
CA HIS A 170 -31.39 23.66 -3.97
C HIS A 170 -30.23 24.59 -3.57
N PRO A 171 -29.60 24.39 -2.39
CA PRO A 171 -28.52 25.25 -1.94
C PRO A 171 -27.24 25.00 -2.73
N TYR A 172 -26.47 26.06 -2.88
CA TYR A 172 -25.09 26.04 -3.36
C TYR A 172 -24.09 26.19 -2.20
N PRO A 173 -22.79 25.95 -2.40
CA PRO A 173 -21.77 26.11 -1.38
C PRO A 173 -21.82 27.46 -0.66
N GLN A 174 -22.00 28.56 -1.40
CA GLN A 174 -22.05 29.91 -0.84
C GLN A 174 -23.22 30.12 0.12
N ASP A 175 -24.32 29.44 -0.14
CA ASP A 175 -25.50 29.49 0.74
C ASP A 175 -25.16 28.86 2.08
N TYR A 176 -24.50 27.70 2.08
CA TYR A 176 -24.02 27.04 3.28
C TYR A 176 -22.96 27.87 4.02
N PHE A 177 -21.94 28.36 3.31
CA PHE A 177 -20.87 29.14 3.91
C PHE A 177 -21.31 30.47 4.50
N SER A 178 -22.38 31.09 4.00
CA SER A 178 -22.93 32.33 4.50
C SER A 178 -23.33 32.30 5.99
N TYR A 179 -23.68 31.10 6.49
CA TYR A 179 -24.07 30.94 7.90
C TYR A 179 -22.89 31.03 8.86
N PHE A 180 -21.68 30.71 8.43
CA PHE A 180 -20.49 30.80 9.28
C PHE A 180 -20.17 32.25 9.63
N GLY A 181 -20.16 33.16 8.69
CA GLY A 181 -19.97 34.60 8.95
C GLY A 181 -21.14 35.24 9.71
N LYS A 182 -22.33 34.61 9.67
CA LYS A 182 -23.50 35.14 10.40
C LYS A 182 -23.52 34.74 11.89
N TYR A 183 -22.95 33.58 12.22
CA TYR A 183 -23.06 32.99 13.58
C TYR A 183 -21.74 32.81 14.29
N SER A 184 -20.62 33.27 13.70
CA SER A 184 -19.30 33.26 14.30
C SER A 184 -18.61 34.61 14.05
N ASP A 185 -17.91 35.12 15.06
CA ASP A 185 -17.05 36.31 14.95
C ASP A 185 -15.61 35.96 14.54
N LYS A 186 -15.34 34.66 14.33
CA LYS A 186 -14.03 34.16 13.91
C LYS A 186 -13.82 34.33 12.42
N ASP A 187 -12.58 34.54 12.02
CA ASP A 187 -12.20 34.41 10.62
C ASP A 187 -12.18 32.93 10.24
N LEU A 188 -13.05 32.55 9.30
CA LEU A 188 -13.25 31.19 8.86
C LEU A 188 -12.94 30.99 7.36
N ASP A 189 -12.23 31.91 6.73
CA ASP A 189 -11.85 31.82 5.32
C ASP A 189 -11.02 30.55 5.04
N TRP A 190 -10.18 30.16 6.00
CA TRP A 190 -9.45 28.88 5.92
C TRP A 190 -10.37 27.68 5.73
N TYR A 191 -11.56 27.68 6.35
CA TYR A 191 -12.55 26.62 6.21
C TYR A 191 -13.45 26.84 5.01
N THR A 192 -14.10 27.99 4.88
CA THR A 192 -15.14 28.25 3.87
C THR A 192 -14.59 28.41 2.46
N HIS A 193 -13.30 28.72 2.31
CA HIS A 193 -12.62 28.88 1.04
C HIS A 193 -11.48 27.88 0.84
N ASP A 194 -10.43 27.91 1.68
CA ASP A 194 -9.19 27.20 1.37
C ASP A 194 -9.36 25.67 1.39
N VAL A 195 -10.18 25.13 2.29
CA VAL A 195 -10.42 23.68 2.37
C VAL A 195 -11.14 23.16 1.12
N PHE A 196 -12.08 23.90 0.55
CA PHE A 196 -12.95 23.42 -0.53
C PHE A 196 -12.47 23.78 -1.93
N TYR A 197 -11.92 24.99 -2.09
CA TYR A 197 -11.51 25.49 -3.40
C TYR A 197 -10.02 25.30 -3.69
N ASN A 198 -9.20 25.04 -2.65
CA ASN A 198 -7.76 24.88 -2.79
C ASN A 198 -7.31 23.47 -2.40
N THR A 199 -6.06 23.18 -2.73
CA THR A 199 -5.33 22.01 -2.25
C THR A 199 -4.19 22.49 -1.35
N GLY A 200 -3.82 21.70 -0.34
CA GLY A 200 -2.73 22.08 0.52
C GLY A 200 -2.57 21.16 1.73
N THR A 201 -1.49 21.38 2.46
CA THR A 201 -1.13 20.61 3.64
C THR A 201 -1.21 21.45 4.90
N VAL A 202 -1.68 20.85 5.99
CA VAL A 202 -1.47 21.31 7.35
C VAL A 202 -0.28 20.53 7.92
N ASP A 203 0.76 21.22 8.38
CA ASP A 203 1.96 20.62 9.00
C ASP A 203 2.54 21.60 10.02
N TYR A 204 2.13 21.48 11.27
CA TYR A 204 2.62 22.31 12.37
C TYR A 204 3.61 21.57 13.24
N ALA A 205 4.66 22.24 13.65
CA ALA A 205 5.64 21.72 14.59
C ALA A 205 5.75 22.59 15.86
N ALA A 206 5.93 21.94 16.99
CA ALA A 206 6.24 22.61 18.27
C ALA A 206 7.71 22.41 18.65
N SER A 207 8.32 23.47 19.17
CA SER A 207 9.67 23.45 19.76
C SER A 207 9.72 24.34 21.00
N ILE A 208 10.68 24.07 21.88
CA ILE A 208 11.04 24.95 22.99
C ILE A 208 12.44 25.46 22.70
N ILE A 209 12.57 26.79 22.49
CA ILE A 209 13.83 27.45 22.14
C ILE A 209 14.03 28.65 23.07
N ASN A 210 15.13 28.71 23.82
CA ASN A 210 15.47 29.81 24.69
C ASN A 210 14.34 30.22 25.67
N ASN A 211 13.62 29.23 26.21
CA ASN A 211 12.47 29.43 27.10
C ASN A 211 11.23 30.06 26.43
N ASP A 212 11.16 30.00 25.08
CA ASP A 212 9.97 30.33 24.31
C ASP A 212 9.35 29.07 23.70
N ALA A 213 8.01 29.05 23.64
CA ALA A 213 7.26 28.13 22.80
C ALA A 213 7.31 28.64 21.36
N VAL A 214 7.82 27.83 20.43
CA VAL A 214 7.95 28.18 19.02
C VAL A 214 7.13 27.20 18.20
N PHE A 215 6.18 27.75 17.44
CA PHE A 215 5.32 27.02 16.51
C PHE A 215 5.72 27.35 15.08
N ILE A 216 5.91 26.32 14.27
CA ILE A 216 6.33 26.46 12.86
C ILE A 216 5.30 25.78 11.97
N ASN A 217 4.82 26.49 10.96
CA ASN A 217 3.99 25.93 9.90
C ASN A 217 4.89 25.53 8.72
N TYR A 218 5.00 24.22 8.47
CA TYR A 218 5.66 23.66 7.28
C TYR A 218 4.66 23.40 6.15
N GLY A 219 3.36 23.44 6.46
CA GLY A 219 2.30 23.28 5.49
C GLY A 219 2.07 24.52 4.61
N SER A 220 1.13 24.39 3.71
CA SER A 220 0.67 25.50 2.84
C SER A 220 -0.65 26.12 3.29
N LEU A 221 -1.41 25.43 4.15
CA LEU A 221 -2.65 25.95 4.74
C LEU A 221 -2.37 26.51 6.13
N THR A 222 -3.07 27.61 6.45
CA THR A 222 -3.06 28.21 7.78
C THR A 222 -4.39 27.91 8.45
N VAL A 223 -4.40 26.91 9.34
CA VAL A 223 -5.58 26.43 10.06
C VAL A 223 -5.38 26.70 11.56
N PRO A 224 -6.36 27.21 12.31
CA PRO A 224 -6.25 27.34 13.76
C PRO A 224 -5.93 25.98 14.40
N PHE A 225 -5.09 25.98 15.43
CA PHE A 225 -4.79 24.76 16.17
C PHE A 225 -4.76 25.03 17.67
N GLU A 226 -5.08 24.02 18.45
CA GLU A 226 -4.94 24.05 19.89
C GLU A 226 -3.57 23.53 20.32
N ALA A 227 -2.94 24.15 21.32
CA ALA A 227 -1.74 23.63 21.94
C ALA A 227 -1.92 23.56 23.46
N ALA A 228 -1.50 22.45 24.05
CA ALA A 228 -1.48 22.21 25.48
C ALA A 228 -0.03 22.17 26.00
N PHE A 229 0.16 22.75 27.19
CA PHE A 229 1.44 22.89 27.86
C PHE A 229 1.46 22.02 29.12
N TYR A 230 2.50 21.24 29.32
CA TYR A 230 2.58 20.23 30.37
C TYR A 230 3.81 20.41 31.24
N ASP A 231 3.67 20.14 32.56
CA ASP A 231 4.77 20.10 33.50
C ASP A 231 5.65 18.84 33.37
N GLU A 232 6.64 18.70 34.25
CA GLU A 232 7.53 17.52 34.28
C GLU A 232 6.78 16.22 34.63
N LYS A 233 5.69 16.30 35.38
CA LYS A 233 4.84 15.17 35.77
C LYS A 233 3.74 14.89 34.74
N ARG A 234 3.68 15.71 33.68
CA ARG A 234 2.66 15.63 32.60
C ARG A 234 1.26 16.08 33.05
N ASN A 235 1.16 16.90 34.04
CA ASN A 235 -0.06 17.62 34.31
C ASN A 235 -0.16 18.76 33.30
N GLU A 236 -1.35 18.99 32.76
CA GLU A 236 -1.62 20.12 31.89
C GLU A 236 -1.61 21.41 32.73
N ILE A 237 -0.78 22.36 32.32
CA ILE A 237 -0.65 23.66 32.96
C ILE A 237 -1.65 24.65 32.37
N SER A 238 -1.72 24.65 31.03
CA SER A 238 -2.59 25.53 30.27
C SER A 238 -2.82 24.96 28.86
N ARG A 239 -3.90 25.46 28.24
CA ARG A 239 -4.29 25.08 26.87
C ARG A 239 -4.86 26.32 26.20
N GLN A 240 -4.52 26.53 24.92
CA GLN A 240 -5.05 27.67 24.17
C GLN A 240 -5.05 27.41 22.64
N TRP A 241 -5.94 28.10 21.94
CA TRP A 241 -6.00 28.13 20.50
C TRP A 241 -5.01 29.16 19.94
N PHE A 242 -4.40 28.82 18.82
CA PHE A 242 -3.53 29.66 18.01
C PHE A 242 -4.16 29.85 16.64
N GLU A 243 -4.33 31.11 16.29
CA GLU A 243 -4.87 31.56 14.99
C GLU A 243 -3.75 32.24 14.21
N ASP A 244 -3.87 32.26 12.86
CA ASP A 244 -2.99 32.98 11.94
C ASP A 244 -1.49 32.67 12.09
N VAL A 245 -1.16 31.41 12.35
CA VAL A 245 0.22 30.97 12.34
C VAL A 245 0.65 30.65 10.91
N GLY A 246 0.96 31.71 10.13
CA GLY A 246 1.32 31.57 8.74
C GLY A 246 2.65 30.86 8.52
N ARG A 247 3.71 31.19 9.26
CA ARG A 247 5.00 30.51 9.13
C ARG A 247 5.68 30.20 10.47
N VAL A 248 5.84 31.19 11.34
CA VAL A 248 6.45 31.02 12.66
C VAL A 248 5.73 31.92 13.65
N LYS A 249 5.40 31.39 14.82
CA LYS A 249 4.92 32.15 15.97
C LYS A 249 5.69 31.73 17.21
N SER A 250 6.17 32.72 17.98
CA SER A 250 6.87 32.50 19.24
C SER A 250 6.11 33.21 20.34
N MET A 251 6.12 32.62 21.55
CA MET A 251 5.59 33.21 22.75
C MET A 251 6.40 32.76 23.97
N PRO A 252 6.44 33.58 25.06
CA PRO A 252 7.03 33.14 26.31
C PRO A 252 6.41 31.83 26.80
N LEU A 253 7.24 30.90 27.20
CA LEU A 253 6.78 29.60 27.70
C LEU A 253 6.03 29.77 29.01
N PRO A 254 4.82 29.26 29.20
CA PRO A 254 4.12 29.26 30.48
C PRO A 254 5.00 28.67 31.59
N VAL A 255 4.98 29.30 32.77
CA VAL A 255 5.86 28.93 33.90
C VAL A 255 5.63 27.45 34.28
N GLY A 256 6.72 26.70 34.41
CA GLY A 256 6.67 25.27 34.76
C GLY A 256 6.54 24.31 33.56
N THR A 257 6.35 24.83 32.36
CA THR A 257 6.21 23.98 31.16
C THR A 257 7.50 23.24 30.85
N LYS A 258 7.39 21.94 30.57
CA LYS A 258 8.46 21.05 30.10
C LYS A 258 8.19 20.43 28.73
N SER A 259 6.91 20.36 28.35
CA SER A 259 6.55 19.87 27.02
C SER A 259 5.31 20.54 26.47
N ILE A 260 5.20 20.56 25.13
CA ILE A 260 4.10 21.13 24.37
C ILE A 260 3.54 20.02 23.46
N ILE A 261 2.23 19.96 23.35
CA ILE A 261 1.53 19.10 22.38
C ILE A 261 0.57 19.99 21.58
N ILE A 262 0.76 20.05 20.27
CA ILE A 262 -0.20 20.60 19.32
C ILE A 262 -1.28 19.55 19.10
N ASP A 263 -2.54 19.98 19.04
CA ASP A 263 -3.71 19.13 18.79
C ASP A 263 -3.77 17.93 19.75
N PRO A 264 -3.88 18.15 21.06
CA PRO A 264 -3.90 17.05 22.02
C PRO A 264 -5.08 16.10 21.83
N GLU A 265 -6.19 16.56 21.26
CA GLU A 265 -7.38 15.75 20.97
C GLU A 265 -7.28 14.98 19.64
N GLY A 266 -6.32 15.30 18.77
CA GLY A 266 -6.09 14.60 17.51
C GLY A 266 -7.14 14.90 16.45
N THR A 267 -7.64 16.12 16.36
CA THR A 267 -8.65 16.56 15.40
C THR A 267 -8.06 17.27 14.18
N LEU A 268 -6.89 17.91 14.34
CA LEU A 268 -6.21 18.65 13.28
C LEU A 268 -5.77 17.72 12.16
N PRO A 269 -6.09 18.02 10.90
CA PRO A 269 -5.68 17.20 9.74
C PRO A 269 -4.19 17.37 9.35
N ASP A 270 -3.32 17.34 10.35
CA ASP A 270 -1.88 17.50 10.18
C ASP A 270 -1.25 16.27 9.51
N VAL A 271 -0.51 16.50 8.42
CA VAL A 271 0.11 15.43 7.63
C VAL A 271 1.37 14.86 8.28
N ASN A 272 1.88 15.50 9.34
CA ASN A 272 3.13 15.11 10.01
C ASN A 272 3.02 15.18 11.54
N ARG A 273 1.97 14.64 12.11
CA ARG A 273 1.73 14.63 13.55
C ARG A 273 2.92 14.29 14.45
N PRO A 274 3.95 13.53 14.01
CA PRO A 274 5.16 13.33 14.82
C PRO A 274 5.91 14.61 15.24
N ASN A 275 5.81 15.71 14.53
CA ASN A 275 6.46 16.98 14.93
C ASN A 275 5.59 17.87 15.84
N ASN A 276 4.35 17.47 16.13
CA ASN A 276 3.39 18.21 16.96
C ASN A 276 3.71 18.17 18.46
N ALA A 277 4.65 17.35 18.93
CA ALA A 277 4.97 17.23 20.35
C ALA A 277 6.48 17.35 20.59
N THR A 278 6.86 18.18 21.59
CA THR A 278 8.27 18.41 21.94
C THR A 278 8.90 17.26 22.75
N TYR A 279 8.08 16.48 23.44
CA TYR A 279 8.51 15.29 24.17
C TYR A 279 7.53 14.14 23.95
N LYS A 280 8.09 12.96 23.65
CA LYS A 280 7.31 11.76 23.34
C LYS A 280 7.79 10.58 24.18
N PRO A 281 7.00 10.12 25.16
CA PRO A 281 7.30 8.91 25.88
C PRO A 281 7.19 7.66 25.00
N LEU A 282 8.01 6.67 25.28
CA LEU A 282 7.94 5.38 24.64
C LEU A 282 6.66 4.63 25.02
N LYS A 283 5.99 4.04 24.05
CA LYS A 283 4.83 3.18 24.25
C LYS A 283 4.91 1.98 23.31
N PHE A 284 4.57 0.80 23.82
CA PHE A 284 4.32 -0.39 22.98
C PHE A 284 2.83 -0.44 22.62
N THR A 285 2.54 -0.48 21.33
CA THR A 285 1.18 -0.40 20.80
C THR A 285 0.91 -1.60 19.90
N TRP A 286 -0.28 -2.16 19.97
CA TRP A 286 -0.70 -3.22 19.06
C TRP A 286 -0.73 -2.68 17.62
N ILE A 287 -0.27 -3.48 16.64
CA ILE A 287 -0.03 -2.99 15.26
C ILE A 287 -1.27 -2.44 14.57
N PHE A 288 -2.45 -2.86 14.99
CA PHE A 288 -3.73 -2.43 14.41
C PHE A 288 -4.45 -1.35 15.24
N ASP A 289 -3.81 -0.83 16.29
CA ASP A 289 -4.36 0.26 17.08
C ASP A 289 -4.03 1.62 16.46
N GLU A 290 -4.87 2.61 16.73
CA GLU A 290 -4.63 3.99 16.32
C GLU A 290 -3.38 4.57 17.00
N PRO A 291 -2.44 5.17 16.22
CA PRO A 291 -1.26 5.80 16.78
C PRO A 291 -1.59 7.05 17.57
N GLN A 292 -0.88 7.23 18.68
CA GLN A 292 -0.92 8.46 19.46
C GLN A 292 0.29 9.33 19.10
N HIS A 293 0.07 10.40 18.35
CA HIS A 293 1.12 11.25 17.79
C HIS A 293 2.06 11.89 18.84
N TYR A 294 1.59 12.07 20.08
CA TYR A 294 2.38 12.58 21.20
C TYR A 294 3.16 11.49 21.95
N LYS A 295 3.23 10.26 21.41
CA LYS A 295 4.04 9.15 21.93
C LYS A 295 5.01 8.65 20.88
N ARG A 296 6.14 8.13 21.33
CA ARG A 296 7.05 7.37 20.48
C ARG A 296 6.62 5.90 20.54
N GLU A 297 5.85 5.47 19.56
CA GLU A 297 5.27 4.14 19.59
C GLU A 297 6.16 3.12 18.89
N ILE A 298 6.27 1.97 19.52
CA ILE A 298 6.76 0.72 18.92
C ILE A 298 5.54 -0.17 18.75
N PHE A 299 5.08 -0.30 17.52
CA PHE A 299 4.03 -1.24 17.17
C PHE A 299 4.58 -2.65 17.22
N TRP A 300 3.79 -3.60 17.71
CA TRP A 300 4.20 -4.99 17.82
C TRP A 300 3.08 -5.95 17.49
N MET A 301 3.47 -7.14 17.03
CA MET A 301 2.57 -8.29 16.87
C MET A 301 3.38 -9.60 16.95
N PRO A 302 2.76 -10.72 17.42
CA PRO A 302 3.37 -12.03 17.29
C PRO A 302 3.46 -12.43 15.80
N TRP A 303 4.53 -13.14 15.46
CA TRP A 303 4.75 -13.68 14.13
C TRP A 303 4.81 -15.21 14.22
N LEU A 304 3.66 -15.86 14.00
CA LEU A 304 3.51 -17.30 14.25
C LEU A 304 3.45 -18.14 12.96
N PHE A 305 3.20 -17.49 11.83
CA PHE A 305 2.97 -18.14 10.54
C PHE A 305 4.19 -18.06 9.62
N SER A 306 5.38 -18.38 10.18
CA SER A 306 6.61 -18.49 9.39
C SER A 306 7.08 -19.93 9.37
N TRP A 307 7.20 -20.49 8.17
CA TRP A 307 7.74 -21.81 7.93
C TRP A 307 8.51 -21.81 6.63
N ASN A 308 9.64 -22.48 6.59
CA ASN A 308 10.34 -22.85 5.36
C ASN A 308 11.04 -24.19 5.56
N GLN A 309 11.38 -24.85 4.48
CA GLN A 309 11.94 -26.20 4.52
C GLN A 309 13.28 -26.27 5.26
N PHE A 310 14.09 -25.22 5.18
CA PHE A 310 15.41 -25.18 5.81
C PHE A 310 15.32 -25.03 7.34
N ASN A 311 14.56 -24.05 7.82
CA ASN A 311 14.43 -23.70 9.24
C ASN A 311 13.26 -24.46 9.93
N GLY A 312 12.28 -24.99 9.16
CA GLY A 312 11.02 -25.45 9.72
C GLY A 312 10.16 -24.29 10.21
N TRP A 313 9.43 -24.47 11.29
CA TRP A 313 8.62 -23.43 11.90
C TRP A 313 9.49 -22.46 12.70
N THR A 314 9.30 -21.17 12.46
CA THR A 314 10.12 -20.08 13.02
C THR A 314 9.22 -18.99 13.62
N PRO A 315 8.67 -19.21 14.82
CA PRO A 315 7.89 -18.18 15.49
C PRO A 315 8.77 -17.02 15.95
N GLY A 316 8.15 -15.84 16.07
CA GLY A 316 8.85 -14.64 16.48
C GLY A 316 7.93 -13.49 16.86
N LEU A 317 8.49 -12.31 16.87
CA LEU A 317 7.79 -11.04 17.10
C LEU A 317 8.12 -10.06 15.99
N ASN A 318 7.17 -9.26 15.61
CA ASN A 318 7.41 -8.06 14.81
C ASN A 318 7.35 -6.84 15.70
N PHE A 319 8.37 -5.99 15.59
CA PHE A 319 8.40 -4.65 16.15
C PHE A 319 8.55 -3.65 15.01
N TYR A 320 7.76 -2.60 15.00
CA TYR A 320 7.79 -1.58 13.98
C TYR A 320 7.67 -0.18 14.58
N HIS A 321 8.55 0.72 14.19
CA HIS A 321 8.47 2.13 14.49
C HIS A 321 8.40 2.93 13.20
N GLY A 322 7.41 3.79 13.09
CA GLY A 322 7.09 4.55 11.89
C GLY A 322 5.68 4.23 11.43
N TYR A 323 4.92 5.23 11.09
CA TYR A 323 3.51 5.08 10.76
C TYR A 323 3.11 5.99 9.60
N VAL A 324 2.30 5.46 8.69
CA VAL A 324 1.71 6.23 7.60
C VAL A 324 0.35 6.76 8.08
N PRO A 325 0.04 8.05 7.87
CA PRO A 325 0.81 9.06 7.16
C PRO A 325 1.89 9.79 7.98
N GLY A 326 2.07 9.44 9.26
CA GLY A 326 2.92 10.15 10.19
C GLY A 326 4.38 10.27 9.77
N TYR A 327 5.18 9.22 9.99
CA TYR A 327 6.61 9.26 9.69
C TYR A 327 6.92 9.00 8.21
N ASN A 328 7.88 9.73 7.66
CA ASN A 328 8.43 9.45 6.33
C ASN A 328 9.51 8.35 6.37
N TYR A 329 9.68 7.68 7.50
CA TYR A 329 10.58 6.55 7.68
C TYR A 329 9.94 5.47 8.54
N GLY A 330 10.44 4.25 8.40
CA GLY A 330 10.05 3.12 9.23
C GLY A 330 11.27 2.28 9.60
N ILE A 331 11.25 1.73 10.80
CA ILE A 331 12.23 0.75 11.29
C ILE A 331 11.46 -0.47 11.73
N GLY A 332 11.77 -1.62 11.14
CA GLY A 332 11.19 -2.93 11.50
C GLY A 332 12.27 -3.84 12.08
N ILE A 333 11.94 -4.57 13.13
CA ILE A 333 12.79 -5.60 13.73
C ILE A 333 11.94 -6.85 13.91
N GLN A 334 12.40 -7.97 13.36
CA GLN A 334 11.69 -9.24 13.41
C GLN A 334 12.63 -10.33 13.95
N PRO A 335 12.80 -10.47 15.26
CA PRO A 335 13.48 -11.63 15.84
C PRO A 335 12.58 -12.86 15.73
N MET A 336 13.17 -13.98 15.29
CA MET A 336 12.51 -15.29 15.18
C MET A 336 13.43 -16.39 15.72
N TRP A 337 12.85 -17.46 16.23
CA TRP A 337 13.61 -18.61 16.68
C TRP A 337 13.48 -19.78 15.72
N ASP A 338 14.61 -20.26 15.26
CA ASP A 338 14.72 -21.45 14.41
C ASP A 338 14.91 -22.69 15.29
N PHE A 339 13.81 -23.41 15.56
CA PHE A 339 13.84 -24.61 16.40
C PHE A 339 14.57 -25.78 15.75
N LYS A 340 14.68 -25.83 14.43
CA LYS A 340 15.33 -26.92 13.72
C LYS A 340 16.85 -26.84 13.81
N ASN A 341 17.41 -25.65 13.79
CA ASN A 341 18.85 -25.40 13.81
C ASN A 341 19.32 -24.73 15.13
N ASP A 342 18.40 -24.54 16.09
CA ASP A 342 18.65 -23.97 17.43
C ASP A 342 19.38 -22.62 17.38
N GLN A 343 18.81 -21.64 16.65
CA GLN A 343 19.46 -20.35 16.45
C GLN A 343 18.47 -19.20 16.33
N LEU A 344 18.95 -18.00 16.70
CA LEU A 344 18.22 -16.75 16.44
C LEU A 344 18.40 -16.36 14.97
N ILE A 345 17.26 -16.11 14.30
CA ILE A 345 17.19 -15.60 12.94
C ILE A 345 16.26 -14.37 12.89
N GLY A 346 16.11 -13.75 11.75
CA GLY A 346 15.17 -12.65 11.58
C GLY A 346 15.69 -11.54 10.68
N SER A 347 15.11 -10.36 10.83
CA SER A 347 15.49 -9.21 10.02
C SER A 347 15.43 -7.88 10.77
N VAL A 348 16.24 -6.92 10.29
CA VAL A 348 16.16 -5.50 10.62
C VAL A 348 15.98 -4.74 9.33
N LYS A 349 14.92 -3.94 9.26
CA LYS A 349 14.57 -3.16 8.07
C LYS A 349 14.53 -1.67 8.39
N TYR A 350 15.01 -0.87 7.48
CA TYR A 350 14.86 0.58 7.47
C TYR A 350 14.28 1.00 6.14
N LYS A 351 13.26 1.85 6.16
CA LYS A 351 12.64 2.45 4.98
C LYS A 351 12.54 3.94 5.16
N ARG A 352 12.88 4.70 4.13
CA ARG A 352 12.65 6.13 4.07
C ARG A 352 11.99 6.52 2.76
N THR A 353 10.91 7.26 2.86
CA THR A 353 10.18 7.82 1.72
C THR A 353 10.47 9.31 1.62
N PHE A 354 10.75 9.77 0.42
CA PHE A 354 10.93 11.17 0.06
C PHE A 354 9.85 11.54 -0.95
N TYR A 355 9.26 12.69 -0.76
CA TYR A 355 8.27 13.25 -1.70
C TYR A 355 8.93 14.40 -2.45
N ASN A 356 8.65 14.49 -3.77
CA ASN A 356 9.20 15.51 -4.66
C ASN A 356 10.75 15.64 -4.58
N PHE A 357 11.44 14.49 -4.49
CA PHE A 357 12.88 14.44 -4.39
C PHE A 357 13.53 14.23 -5.78
N TRP A 358 14.46 15.12 -6.16
CA TRP A 358 14.96 15.24 -7.52
C TRP A 358 13.78 15.37 -8.51
N ASN A 359 13.74 14.57 -9.56
CA ASN A 359 12.64 14.55 -10.54
C ASN A 359 11.60 13.44 -10.29
N PHE A 360 11.58 12.89 -9.07
CA PHE A 360 10.62 11.85 -8.70
C PHE A 360 9.52 12.43 -7.82
N ASN A 361 8.27 12.06 -8.07
CA ASN A 361 7.15 12.40 -7.21
C ASN A 361 7.29 11.70 -5.85
N THR A 362 7.72 10.43 -5.86
CA THR A 362 8.03 9.66 -4.66
C THR A 362 9.33 8.90 -4.87
N SER A 363 10.17 8.85 -3.84
CA SER A 363 11.36 8.01 -3.82
C SER A 363 11.44 7.26 -2.51
N THR A 364 11.90 6.03 -2.55
CA THR A 364 12.02 5.18 -1.37
C THR A 364 13.43 4.61 -1.30
N PHE A 365 14.06 4.75 -0.15
CA PHE A 365 15.32 4.10 0.19
C PHE A 365 15.06 3.03 1.23
N ASN A 366 15.52 1.80 0.99
CA ASN A 366 15.34 0.66 1.87
C ASN A 366 16.71 0.04 2.21
N ILE A 367 16.87 -0.38 3.46
CA ILE A 367 17.93 -1.27 3.92
C ILE A 367 17.25 -2.45 4.63
N ASP A 368 17.65 -3.66 4.28
CA ASP A 368 17.19 -4.89 4.91
C ASP A 368 18.40 -5.75 5.24
N ILE A 369 18.59 -6.04 6.51
CA ILE A 369 19.63 -6.95 7.01
C ILE A 369 18.85 -8.15 7.56
N ALA A 370 19.08 -9.33 6.98
CA ALA A 370 18.29 -10.51 7.31
C ALA A 370 19.14 -11.77 7.39
N ARG A 371 18.72 -12.68 8.26
CA ARG A 371 19.13 -14.08 8.30
C ARG A 371 17.88 -14.95 8.35
N ASN A 372 17.61 -15.70 7.31
CA ASN A 372 16.47 -16.60 7.20
C ASN A 372 16.64 -17.58 6.04
N ALA A 373 16.08 -18.78 6.15
CA ALA A 373 16.05 -19.80 5.09
C ALA A 373 17.43 -20.16 4.52
N GLY A 374 18.47 -20.17 5.36
CA GLY A 374 19.84 -20.45 4.94
C GLY A 374 20.55 -19.27 4.25
N ARG A 375 19.94 -18.11 4.20
CA ARG A 375 20.54 -16.86 3.70
C ARG A 375 20.80 -15.88 4.83
N SER A 376 21.95 -15.23 4.78
CA SER A 376 22.24 -14.04 5.58
C SER A 376 22.79 -12.94 4.67
N GLY A 377 22.43 -11.68 4.93
CA GLY A 377 22.96 -10.60 4.10
C GLY A 377 22.30 -9.26 4.27
N THR A 378 22.73 -8.30 3.45
CA THR A 378 22.26 -6.92 3.43
C THR A 378 21.75 -6.57 2.04
N HIS A 379 20.58 -6.00 1.98
CA HIS A 379 19.97 -5.47 0.77
C HIS A 379 19.75 -3.97 0.93
N MET A 380 20.26 -3.20 -0.01
CA MET A 380 20.02 -1.77 -0.11
C MET A 380 19.34 -1.47 -1.43
N ALA A 381 18.23 -0.76 -1.40
CA ALA A 381 17.49 -0.41 -2.60
C ALA A 381 17.04 1.05 -2.57
N PHE A 382 17.16 1.69 -3.72
CA PHE A 382 16.53 2.98 -4.01
C PHE A 382 15.54 2.79 -5.16
N GLU A 383 14.29 3.24 -4.98
CA GLU A 383 13.27 3.27 -6.03
C GLU A 383 12.72 4.69 -6.14
N GLY A 384 12.71 5.24 -7.34
CA GLY A 384 12.10 6.53 -7.65
C GLY A 384 10.98 6.38 -8.67
N LYS A 385 9.83 7.01 -8.40
CA LYS A 385 8.68 7.04 -9.31
C LYS A 385 8.41 8.45 -9.82
N ARG A 386 8.24 8.56 -11.14
CA ARG A 386 7.91 9.80 -11.82
C ARG A 386 6.65 9.64 -12.64
N LYS A 387 5.69 10.51 -12.40
CA LYS A 387 4.47 10.67 -13.20
C LYS A 387 4.16 12.14 -13.38
N GLU A 388 3.37 12.50 -14.37
CA GLU A 388 2.83 13.83 -14.49
C GLU A 388 1.79 14.08 -13.39
N HIS A 389 1.78 15.30 -12.85
CA HIS A 389 0.84 15.71 -11.80
C HIS A 389 -0.61 15.40 -12.20
N LEU A 390 -1.37 14.84 -11.28
CA LEU A 390 -2.76 14.41 -11.47
C LEU A 390 -3.00 13.45 -12.65
N LYS A 391 -1.96 12.83 -13.21
CA LYS A 391 -2.10 11.76 -14.18
C LYS A 391 -1.73 10.42 -13.58
N ARG A 392 -2.56 9.41 -13.83
CA ARG A 392 -2.28 8.04 -13.42
C ARG A 392 -1.20 7.40 -14.28
N TYR A 393 -1.14 7.76 -15.56
CA TYR A 393 -0.22 7.23 -16.55
C TYR A 393 0.24 8.36 -17.50
N PRO A 394 1.43 8.25 -18.10
CA PRO A 394 2.45 7.21 -17.90
C PRO A 394 3.19 7.35 -16.55
N VAL A 395 3.75 6.22 -16.09
CA VAL A 395 4.62 6.16 -14.89
C VAL A 395 5.99 5.63 -15.27
N TRP A 396 7.03 6.33 -14.89
CA TRP A 396 8.41 5.88 -14.91
C TRP A 396 8.84 5.45 -13.52
N THR A 397 9.55 4.33 -13.42
CA THR A 397 10.15 3.87 -12.16
C THR A 397 11.60 3.51 -12.42
N GLY A 398 12.50 4.15 -11.70
CA GLY A 398 13.94 3.82 -11.66
C GLY A 398 14.24 3.08 -10.36
N THR A 399 14.97 1.96 -10.43
CA THR A 399 15.36 1.17 -9.27
C THR A 399 16.87 0.92 -9.32
N ALA A 400 17.55 1.09 -8.19
CA ALA A 400 18.95 0.70 -8.01
C ALA A 400 19.07 -0.14 -6.73
N ILE A 401 19.77 -1.27 -6.82
CA ILE A 401 19.92 -2.23 -5.72
C ILE A 401 21.39 -2.62 -5.59
N ILE A 402 21.83 -2.76 -4.34
CA ILE A 402 23.06 -3.47 -3.98
C ILE A 402 22.65 -4.56 -2.98
N ASP A 403 22.96 -5.79 -3.31
CA ASP A 403 22.67 -6.96 -2.47
C ASP A 403 23.95 -7.73 -2.18
N HIS A 404 24.29 -7.84 -0.89
CA HIS A 404 25.34 -8.74 -0.43
C HIS A 404 24.71 -9.88 0.34
N HIS A 405 25.04 -11.12 -0.01
CA HIS A 405 24.51 -12.26 0.71
C HIS A 405 25.47 -13.43 0.76
N ASN A 406 25.29 -14.22 1.83
CA ASN A 406 25.87 -15.52 2.03
C ASN A 406 24.76 -16.55 2.08
N ILE A 407 24.95 -17.68 1.41
CA ILE A 407 23.99 -18.80 1.34
C ILE A 407 24.66 -20.02 1.99
N GLU A 408 23.97 -20.68 2.90
CA GLU A 408 24.43 -21.93 3.48
C GLU A 408 24.27 -23.06 2.45
N GLU A 409 25.36 -23.78 2.18
CA GLU A 409 25.40 -24.84 1.17
C GLU A 409 24.30 -25.89 1.31
N LYS A 410 24.01 -26.28 2.56
CA LYS A 410 22.93 -27.24 2.89
C LYS A 410 21.51 -26.70 2.64
N ALA A 411 21.35 -25.40 2.33
CA ALA A 411 20.06 -24.79 2.06
C ALA A 411 19.65 -24.85 0.59
N VAL A 412 20.53 -25.30 -0.28
CA VAL A 412 20.35 -25.24 -1.75
C VAL A 412 20.89 -26.51 -2.42
N ASP A 413 20.44 -26.72 -3.66
CA ASP A 413 20.97 -27.78 -4.53
C ASP A 413 22.27 -27.28 -5.23
N PRO A 414 23.42 -27.96 -5.03
CA PRO A 414 24.67 -27.62 -5.69
C PRO A 414 24.64 -27.70 -7.23
N SER A 415 23.66 -28.35 -7.80
CA SER A 415 23.45 -28.36 -9.25
C SER A 415 23.13 -26.99 -9.82
N TYR A 416 22.48 -26.12 -9.01
CA TYR A 416 22.02 -24.78 -9.40
C TYR A 416 22.75 -23.65 -8.69
N TYR A 417 23.49 -23.94 -7.60
CA TYR A 417 24.24 -22.96 -6.81
C TYR A 417 25.69 -23.39 -6.68
N ASP A 418 26.60 -22.47 -6.93
CA ASP A 418 28.06 -22.69 -6.82
C ASP A 418 28.82 -21.48 -6.23
N LYS A 419 28.08 -20.41 -5.87
CA LYS A 419 28.64 -19.25 -5.18
C LYS A 419 27.91 -18.99 -3.88
N TRP A 420 28.62 -19.18 -2.78
CA TRP A 420 28.07 -19.07 -1.42
C TRP A 420 28.12 -17.64 -0.87
N SER A 421 29.02 -16.79 -1.36
CA SER A 421 29.14 -15.39 -0.96
C SER A 421 29.33 -14.52 -2.19
N ILE A 422 28.47 -13.52 -2.34
CA ILE A 422 28.49 -12.62 -3.50
C ILE A 422 27.88 -11.26 -3.18
N THR A 423 28.40 -10.22 -3.86
CA THR A 423 27.76 -8.90 -3.90
C THR A 423 27.37 -8.59 -5.35
N VAL A 424 26.09 -8.29 -5.56
CA VAL A 424 25.54 -7.94 -6.86
C VAL A 424 24.92 -6.55 -6.84
N GLY A 425 25.12 -5.82 -7.93
CA GLY A 425 24.42 -4.58 -8.23
C GLY A 425 23.35 -4.82 -9.28
N PHE A 426 22.21 -4.14 -9.15
CA PHE A 426 21.14 -4.18 -10.12
C PHE A 426 20.58 -2.78 -10.34
N ALA A 427 20.38 -2.39 -11.60
CA ALA A 427 19.68 -1.17 -11.97
C ALA A 427 18.59 -1.51 -12.99
N GLU A 428 17.41 -0.92 -12.81
CA GLU A 428 16.26 -1.18 -13.67
C GLU A 428 15.49 0.11 -13.94
N LEU A 429 15.05 0.27 -15.19
CA LEU A 429 14.09 1.30 -15.60
C LEU A 429 12.82 0.63 -16.08
N LYS A 430 11.70 1.06 -15.53
CA LYS A 430 10.36 0.62 -15.93
C LYS A 430 9.57 1.79 -16.49
N PHE A 431 8.80 1.51 -17.51
CA PHE A 431 7.80 2.42 -18.06
C PHE A 431 6.47 1.71 -18.13
N HIS A 432 5.45 2.29 -17.53
CA HIS A 432 4.08 1.78 -17.56
C HIS A 432 3.16 2.84 -18.15
N ASN A 433 2.40 2.48 -19.18
CA ASN A 433 1.39 3.32 -19.76
C ASN A 433 0.08 2.56 -20.04
N ARG A 434 -1.02 3.27 -19.89
CA ARG A 434 -2.36 2.80 -20.22
C ARG A 434 -3.11 3.94 -20.91
N PRO A 435 -2.89 4.12 -22.23
CA PRO A 435 -3.45 5.25 -22.97
C PRO A 435 -4.99 5.22 -23.07
N ASN A 436 -5.59 4.04 -22.93
CA ASN A 436 -7.03 3.86 -22.91
C ASN A 436 -7.44 2.59 -22.14
N PRO A 437 -8.73 2.34 -21.87
CA PRO A 437 -9.19 1.17 -21.12
C PRO A 437 -8.88 -0.19 -21.77
N TYR A 438 -8.57 -0.22 -23.06
CA TYR A 438 -8.36 -1.44 -23.85
C TYR A 438 -6.90 -1.83 -23.97
N LEU A 439 -5.98 -0.87 -23.89
CA LEU A 439 -4.56 -1.07 -24.10
C LEU A 439 -3.75 -0.65 -22.86
N ALA A 440 -2.92 -1.56 -22.38
CA ALA A 440 -1.87 -1.25 -21.42
C ALA A 440 -0.57 -1.89 -21.88
N TYR A 441 0.54 -1.18 -21.70
CA TYR A 441 1.86 -1.71 -22.00
C TYR A 441 2.88 -1.32 -20.93
N HIS A 442 3.80 -2.24 -20.69
CA HIS A 442 4.89 -2.12 -19.75
C HIS A 442 6.18 -2.43 -20.47
N PHE A 443 7.12 -1.54 -20.38
CA PHE A 443 8.49 -1.75 -20.80
C PHE A 443 9.37 -1.78 -19.57
N ARG A 444 10.36 -2.66 -19.54
CA ARG A 444 11.43 -2.64 -18.55
C ARG A 444 12.76 -3.02 -19.19
N THR A 445 13.82 -2.39 -18.73
CA THR A 445 15.19 -2.79 -19.03
C THR A 445 16.01 -2.78 -17.75
N GLY A 446 16.84 -3.78 -17.57
CA GLY A 446 17.63 -3.94 -16.34
C GLY A 446 19.01 -4.48 -16.64
N ILE A 447 19.96 -4.07 -15.83
CA ILE A 447 21.33 -4.55 -15.81
C ILE A 447 21.64 -5.11 -14.43
N LYS A 448 22.15 -6.33 -14.35
CA LYS A 448 22.64 -6.97 -13.12
C LYS A 448 24.10 -7.33 -13.29
N ALA A 449 24.93 -6.94 -12.35
CA ALA A 449 26.37 -7.18 -12.41
C ALA A 449 26.90 -7.64 -11.03
N SER A 450 27.88 -8.52 -11.04
CA SER A 450 28.62 -8.83 -9.82
C SER A 450 29.57 -7.67 -9.49
N ILE A 451 29.60 -7.28 -8.21
CA ILE A 451 30.54 -6.28 -7.66
C ILE A 451 31.71 -6.99 -6.99
N VAL A 452 31.42 -8.04 -6.20
CA VAL A 452 32.42 -8.87 -5.49
C VAL A 452 32.00 -10.33 -5.58
N GLY A 453 32.96 -11.22 -5.71
CA GLY A 453 32.78 -12.67 -5.64
C GLY A 453 32.61 -13.35 -6.99
N SER A 454 32.48 -12.61 -8.09
CA SER A 454 32.33 -13.14 -9.45
C SER A 454 32.62 -12.07 -10.50
N LYS A 455 32.51 -12.39 -11.81
CA LYS A 455 32.74 -11.46 -12.93
C LYS A 455 31.70 -11.69 -14.04
N PHE A 456 30.50 -11.16 -13.84
CA PHE A 456 29.46 -11.19 -14.86
C PHE A 456 28.70 -9.87 -14.95
N MET A 457 28.11 -9.61 -16.11
CA MET A 457 27.16 -8.53 -16.34
C MET A 457 26.07 -9.02 -17.29
N HIS A 458 24.84 -9.01 -16.83
CA HIS A 458 23.66 -9.43 -17.56
C HIS A 458 22.77 -8.24 -17.88
N LEU A 459 22.34 -8.12 -19.14
CA LEU A 459 21.36 -7.13 -19.59
C LEU A 459 20.07 -7.85 -19.97
N ASN A 460 18.93 -7.23 -19.65
CA ASN A 460 17.64 -7.69 -20.13
C ASN A 460 16.72 -6.54 -20.54
N ILE A 461 15.84 -6.84 -21.50
CA ILE A 461 14.78 -5.96 -21.98
C ILE A 461 13.49 -6.78 -22.02
N GLN A 462 12.40 -6.22 -21.52
CA GLN A 462 11.10 -6.86 -21.56
C GLN A 462 10.01 -5.87 -21.91
N THR A 463 9.10 -6.30 -22.78
CA THR A 463 7.86 -5.58 -23.12
C THR A 463 6.66 -6.48 -22.83
N ASN A 464 5.65 -5.95 -22.14
CA ASN A 464 4.36 -6.61 -21.96
C ASN A 464 3.29 -5.73 -22.58
N ILE A 465 2.44 -6.31 -23.41
CA ILE A 465 1.31 -5.66 -24.06
C ILE A 465 0.05 -6.42 -23.67
N ASN A 466 -0.88 -5.72 -23.01
CA ASN A 466 -2.19 -6.25 -22.67
C ASN A 466 -3.23 -5.54 -23.51
N TYR A 467 -3.96 -6.29 -24.32
CA TYR A 467 -5.03 -5.77 -25.15
C TYR A 467 -6.37 -6.44 -24.83
N ARG A 468 -7.39 -5.61 -24.66
CA ARG A 468 -8.75 -6.04 -24.34
C ARG A 468 -9.65 -5.78 -25.54
N PHE A 469 -9.98 -6.82 -26.28
CA PHE A 469 -10.92 -6.73 -27.40
C PHE A 469 -12.35 -6.44 -26.94
N THR A 470 -12.75 -7.09 -25.83
CA THR A 470 -14.05 -6.88 -25.17
C THR A 470 -13.87 -7.00 -23.66
N LYS A 471 -14.91 -6.75 -22.85
CA LYS A 471 -14.87 -7.00 -21.40
C LYS A 471 -14.49 -8.44 -21.05
N LYS A 472 -14.71 -9.41 -21.96
CA LYS A 472 -14.52 -10.85 -21.73
C LYS A 472 -13.32 -11.46 -22.47
N ILE A 473 -12.83 -10.80 -23.55
CA ILE A 473 -11.72 -11.30 -24.36
C ILE A 473 -10.51 -10.38 -24.19
N GLN A 474 -9.43 -10.94 -23.70
CA GLN A 474 -8.17 -10.24 -23.43
C GLN A 474 -7.00 -11.05 -23.94
N THR A 475 -5.99 -10.39 -24.48
CA THR A 475 -4.71 -10.98 -24.83
C THR A 475 -3.58 -10.33 -24.07
N LYS A 476 -2.55 -11.12 -23.80
CA LYS A 476 -1.29 -10.65 -23.21
C LYS A 476 -0.15 -11.17 -24.06
N LEU A 477 0.69 -10.28 -24.52
CA LEU A 477 1.94 -10.60 -25.19
C LEU A 477 3.10 -10.10 -24.34
N ARG A 478 4.04 -10.97 -24.06
CA ARG A 478 5.30 -10.64 -23.42
C ARG A 478 6.44 -10.99 -24.35
N ILE A 479 7.35 -10.07 -24.57
CA ILE A 479 8.60 -10.29 -25.29
C ILE A 479 9.73 -10.03 -24.30
N TRP A 480 10.69 -10.94 -24.22
CA TRP A 480 11.86 -10.82 -23.38
C TRP A 480 13.13 -11.10 -24.17
N ILE A 481 14.15 -10.31 -23.96
CA ILE A 481 15.47 -10.46 -24.56
C ILE A 481 16.48 -10.25 -23.41
N GLY A 482 17.42 -11.16 -23.25
CA GLY A 482 18.48 -11.01 -22.27
C GLY A 482 19.67 -11.89 -22.56
N GLY A 483 20.83 -11.46 -22.03
CA GLY A 483 22.09 -12.16 -22.21
C GLY A 483 23.24 -11.48 -21.45
N PHE A 484 24.38 -12.11 -21.48
CA PHE A 484 25.55 -11.63 -20.78
C PHE A 484 26.42 -10.75 -21.69
N ILE A 485 26.81 -9.58 -21.15
CA ILE A 485 27.77 -8.67 -21.77
C ILE A 485 29.19 -8.99 -21.25
N VAL A 486 29.27 -9.46 -20.00
CA VAL A 486 30.49 -9.99 -19.37
C VAL A 486 30.15 -11.36 -18.82
N ASP A 487 30.90 -12.39 -19.23
CA ASP A 487 30.60 -13.82 -19.00
C ASP A 487 31.78 -14.61 -18.42
N ASN A 488 32.81 -13.94 -17.88
CA ASN A 488 34.07 -14.58 -17.48
C ASN A 488 33.91 -15.54 -16.28
N ASP A 489 32.97 -15.25 -15.36
CA ASP A 489 32.68 -16.11 -14.22
C ASP A 489 31.21 -15.91 -13.82
N ILE A 490 30.32 -16.64 -14.49
CA ILE A 490 28.87 -16.58 -14.24
C ILE A 490 28.51 -17.72 -13.28
N PRO A 491 28.16 -17.43 -12.00
CA PRO A 491 27.69 -18.44 -11.08
C PRO A 491 26.43 -19.13 -11.60
N LYS A 492 26.27 -20.42 -11.32
CA LYS A 492 25.11 -21.21 -11.78
C LYS A 492 23.79 -20.50 -11.47
N GLN A 493 23.61 -19.97 -10.25
CA GLN A 493 22.38 -19.31 -9.83
C GLN A 493 22.06 -18.02 -10.58
N TYR A 494 23.01 -17.43 -11.28
CA TYR A 494 22.82 -16.20 -12.07
C TYR A 494 22.71 -16.44 -13.57
N ARG A 495 22.83 -17.67 -14.06
CA ARG A 495 22.60 -18.01 -15.46
C ARG A 495 21.16 -17.77 -15.86
N THR A 496 20.91 -17.65 -17.16
CA THR A 496 19.54 -17.52 -17.70
C THR A 496 18.89 -18.90 -17.77
N TYR A 497 17.79 -19.10 -17.08
CA TYR A 497 17.02 -20.34 -17.12
C TYR A 497 15.78 -20.14 -18.01
N LEU A 498 15.62 -21.01 -19.02
CA LEU A 498 14.54 -20.89 -20.01
C LEU A 498 13.15 -21.05 -19.37
N SER A 499 13.02 -21.88 -18.36
CA SER A 499 11.76 -22.11 -17.65
C SER A 499 11.28 -20.93 -16.78
N GLY A 500 12.13 -19.96 -16.52
CA GLY A 500 11.89 -18.84 -15.61
C GLY A 500 13.12 -18.54 -14.76
N ASN A 501 12.95 -17.75 -13.71
CA ASN A 501 14.06 -17.48 -12.79
C ASN A 501 14.12 -18.56 -11.71
N ILE A 502 15.32 -18.96 -11.34
CA ILE A 502 15.58 -19.45 -9.98
C ILE A 502 15.68 -18.22 -9.07
N ASP A 503 15.62 -18.39 -7.77
CA ASP A 503 15.75 -17.29 -6.79
C ASP A 503 17.22 -17.12 -6.36
N PRO A 504 18.10 -16.50 -7.20
CA PRO A 504 19.54 -16.48 -6.98
C PRO A 504 19.95 -15.74 -5.73
N ASP A 505 19.14 -14.78 -5.33
CA ASP A 505 19.41 -13.89 -4.21
C ASP A 505 18.65 -14.34 -2.94
N PHE A 506 17.90 -15.43 -3.02
CA PHE A 506 17.11 -16.00 -1.92
C PHE A 506 16.15 -14.99 -1.27
N ARG A 507 15.52 -14.17 -2.09
CA ARG A 507 14.63 -13.13 -1.57
C ARG A 507 13.15 -13.47 -1.65
N ASN A 508 12.78 -14.43 -2.50
CA ASN A 508 11.41 -14.87 -2.62
C ASN A 508 11.05 -15.81 -1.46
N ASN A 509 9.87 -15.63 -0.87
CA ASN A 509 9.38 -16.49 0.20
C ASN A 509 8.69 -17.72 -0.40
N TYR A 510 9.46 -18.71 -0.82
CA TYR A 510 8.93 -20.01 -1.19
C TYR A 510 8.70 -20.87 0.05
N LEU A 511 7.55 -21.55 0.10
CA LEU A 511 7.25 -22.52 1.16
C LEU A 511 8.10 -23.79 1.02
N PHE A 512 8.43 -24.16 -0.23
CA PHE A 512 9.10 -25.41 -0.59
C PHE A 512 10.50 -25.15 -1.13
N ASN A 513 11.15 -26.19 -1.63
CA ASN A 513 12.49 -26.10 -2.21
C ASN A 513 12.59 -24.98 -3.22
N ARG A 514 13.66 -24.20 -3.12
CA ARG A 514 13.94 -23.08 -4.03
C ARG A 514 14.38 -23.51 -5.39
N THR A 515 14.98 -24.69 -5.47
CA THR A 515 15.33 -25.35 -6.72
C THR A 515 14.42 -26.55 -6.93
N PRO A 516 13.79 -26.68 -8.08
CA PRO A 516 12.99 -27.85 -8.39
C PRO A 516 13.91 -29.08 -8.45
N ASP A 517 13.70 -30.02 -7.56
CA ASP A 517 14.29 -31.36 -7.67
C ASP A 517 13.34 -32.22 -8.51
N VAL A 518 13.79 -32.61 -9.67
CA VAL A 518 13.00 -33.30 -10.66
C VAL A 518 12.63 -34.72 -10.27
N ASN A 519 13.45 -35.34 -9.42
CA ASN A 519 13.23 -36.69 -8.98
C ASN A 519 12.21 -36.80 -7.85
N ASP A 520 11.86 -35.67 -7.22
CA ASP A 520 10.82 -35.63 -6.20
C ASP A 520 9.48 -35.19 -6.81
N ALA A 521 8.51 -36.08 -6.87
CA ALA A 521 7.15 -35.79 -7.34
C ALA A 521 6.34 -34.86 -6.44
N SER A 522 6.97 -34.22 -5.46
CA SER A 522 6.32 -33.27 -4.55
C SER A 522 5.93 -31.96 -5.26
N ILE A 523 4.97 -31.25 -4.69
CA ILE A 523 4.54 -29.92 -5.17
C ILE A 523 5.73 -28.94 -5.22
N GLY A 524 6.71 -29.08 -4.33
CA GLY A 524 7.90 -28.24 -4.28
C GLY A 524 8.76 -28.27 -5.53
N THR A 525 8.84 -29.40 -6.20
CA THR A 525 9.65 -29.60 -7.41
C THR A 525 9.02 -28.98 -8.67
N ARG A 526 7.74 -28.71 -8.62
CA ARG A 526 6.97 -28.15 -9.73
C ARG A 526 6.74 -26.66 -9.62
N GLN A 527 7.26 -26.06 -8.57
CA GLN A 527 7.19 -24.61 -8.41
C GLN A 527 8.11 -23.91 -9.41
N TYR A 528 7.64 -22.82 -10.00
CA TYR A 528 8.44 -21.96 -10.86
C TYR A 528 8.25 -20.49 -10.46
N ASP A 529 9.22 -19.62 -10.76
CA ASP A 529 9.12 -18.18 -10.63
C ASP A 529 8.97 -17.54 -12.02
N ILE A 530 8.15 -16.50 -12.08
CA ILE A 530 7.90 -15.77 -13.32
C ILE A 530 9.05 -14.79 -13.56
N GLY A 531 9.76 -14.99 -14.65
CA GLY A 531 10.86 -14.09 -15.03
C GLY A 531 11.69 -14.68 -16.16
N GLY A 532 12.75 -13.99 -16.54
CA GLY A 532 13.60 -14.44 -17.64
C GLY A 532 12.81 -14.77 -18.90
N PRO A 533 13.21 -15.79 -19.68
CA PRO A 533 12.51 -16.24 -20.90
C PRO A 533 11.11 -16.78 -20.65
N SER A 534 10.90 -17.50 -19.53
CA SER A 534 9.60 -17.99 -19.06
C SER A 534 8.89 -18.93 -20.05
N ILE A 535 9.59 -19.98 -20.53
CA ILE A 535 8.99 -21.10 -21.27
C ILE A 535 8.32 -22.00 -20.25
N ARG A 536 7.00 -21.89 -20.14
CA ARG A 536 6.24 -22.36 -18.97
C ARG A 536 6.12 -23.89 -18.91
N GLY A 537 6.21 -24.56 -20.03
CA GLY A 537 6.19 -26.03 -20.12
C GLY A 537 7.52 -26.68 -19.77
N LEU A 538 8.65 -25.98 -19.81
CA LEU A 538 9.94 -26.54 -19.46
C LEU A 538 10.01 -26.91 -18.00
N ILE A 539 10.29 -28.18 -17.71
CA ILE A 539 10.69 -28.65 -16.38
C ILE A 539 12.18 -29.01 -16.40
N LEU A 540 12.80 -29.04 -15.23
CA LEU A 540 14.26 -29.13 -15.12
C LEU A 540 14.89 -30.49 -15.41
N GLU A 541 14.10 -31.49 -15.85
CA GLU A 541 14.59 -32.84 -16.18
C GLU A 541 15.50 -32.89 -17.38
N ASP A 542 15.42 -31.89 -18.27
CA ASP A 542 16.25 -31.91 -19.48
C ASP A 542 17.66 -31.38 -19.18
N ASP A 543 18.68 -32.08 -19.69
CA ASP A 543 20.08 -31.61 -19.70
C ASP A 543 20.27 -30.19 -20.26
N LYS A 544 19.27 -29.68 -20.96
CA LYS A 544 19.15 -28.34 -21.52
C LYS A 544 18.95 -27.24 -20.45
N MET A 545 18.67 -27.61 -19.20
CA MET A 545 18.38 -26.70 -18.09
C MET A 545 19.59 -26.32 -17.25
N LYS A 546 20.81 -26.49 -17.75
CA LYS A 546 22.05 -26.14 -17.04
C LYS A 546 22.28 -24.63 -16.87
N GLY A 547 21.29 -23.82 -17.25
CA GLY A 547 21.38 -22.36 -17.26
C GLY A 547 22.23 -21.86 -18.42
N VAL A 548 21.63 -21.04 -19.25
CA VAL A 548 22.20 -20.49 -20.48
C VAL A 548 23.13 -19.33 -20.17
N LYS A 549 24.25 -19.23 -20.88
CA LYS A 549 25.19 -18.11 -20.83
C LYS A 549 25.04 -17.16 -22.02
N ASP A 550 24.40 -17.64 -23.09
CA ASP A 550 24.21 -16.91 -24.34
C ASP A 550 22.98 -15.98 -24.27
N TRP A 551 22.75 -15.24 -25.34
CA TRP A 551 21.56 -14.45 -25.53
C TRP A 551 20.35 -15.30 -25.79
N VAL A 552 19.24 -14.95 -25.13
CA VAL A 552 17.95 -15.60 -25.32
C VAL A 552 16.91 -14.56 -25.72
N ILE A 553 16.07 -14.92 -26.67
CA ILE A 553 14.89 -14.15 -27.08
C ILE A 553 13.67 -15.05 -26.82
N SER A 554 12.65 -14.54 -26.14
CA SER A 554 11.41 -15.27 -25.93
C SER A 554 10.18 -14.42 -26.16
N ALA A 555 9.08 -15.08 -26.51
CA ALA A 555 7.75 -14.50 -26.61
C ALA A 555 6.73 -15.40 -25.92
N ASN A 556 5.90 -14.82 -25.05
CA ASN A 556 4.84 -15.52 -24.33
C ASN A 556 3.51 -14.85 -24.70
N PHE A 557 2.57 -15.63 -25.17
CA PHE A 557 1.25 -15.16 -25.55
C PHE A 557 0.17 -15.88 -24.75
N ASP A 558 -0.75 -15.13 -24.15
CA ASP A 558 -1.92 -15.63 -23.45
C ASP A 558 -3.20 -15.03 -24.03
N ILE A 559 -4.26 -15.84 -24.09
CA ILE A 559 -5.58 -15.37 -24.46
C ILE A 559 -6.62 -15.82 -23.41
N LYS A 560 -7.40 -14.87 -22.93
CA LYS A 560 -8.57 -15.15 -22.12
C LYS A 560 -9.81 -15.08 -22.98
N VAL A 561 -10.56 -16.18 -23.02
CA VAL A 561 -11.83 -16.28 -23.77
C VAL A 561 -12.96 -16.78 -22.87
N PRO A 562 -14.22 -16.33 -23.09
CA PRO A 562 -15.37 -16.82 -22.33
C PRO A 562 -15.55 -18.34 -22.45
N LYS A 563 -15.98 -18.98 -21.37
CA LYS A 563 -16.32 -20.40 -21.29
C LYS A 563 -15.13 -21.38 -21.40
N VAL A 564 -13.91 -20.90 -21.62
CA VAL A 564 -12.71 -21.75 -21.51
C VAL A 564 -12.27 -21.77 -20.03
N PRO A 565 -12.07 -22.94 -19.42
CA PRO A 565 -11.75 -23.06 -17.98
C PRO A 565 -10.27 -22.72 -17.68
N GLY A 566 -9.72 -21.68 -18.27
CA GLY A 566 -8.34 -21.22 -18.13
C GLY A 566 -8.00 -20.22 -19.23
N GLU A 567 -6.72 -19.86 -19.29
CA GLU A 567 -6.15 -18.99 -20.32
C GLU A 567 -5.23 -19.87 -21.20
N PRO A 568 -5.60 -20.19 -22.45
CA PRO A 568 -4.68 -20.79 -23.41
C PRO A 568 -3.42 -19.92 -23.57
N PHE A 569 -2.27 -20.58 -23.72
CA PHE A 569 -1.00 -19.90 -23.92
C PHE A 569 -0.13 -20.58 -25.00
N ILE A 570 0.79 -19.79 -25.55
CA ILE A 570 1.89 -20.24 -26.40
C ILE A 570 3.16 -19.53 -25.95
N ASP A 571 4.24 -20.29 -25.77
CA ASP A 571 5.57 -19.76 -25.47
C ASP A 571 6.55 -20.16 -26.59
N LEU A 572 7.42 -19.23 -26.93
CA LEU A 572 8.47 -19.38 -27.92
C LEU A 572 9.78 -18.87 -27.33
N ALA A 573 10.89 -19.60 -27.57
CA ALA A 573 12.22 -19.07 -27.28
C ALA A 573 13.24 -19.55 -28.31
N VAL A 574 14.29 -18.75 -28.46
CA VAL A 574 15.47 -19.07 -29.29
C VAL A 574 16.72 -18.78 -28.46
N GLU A 575 17.64 -19.75 -28.45
CA GLU A 575 18.91 -19.68 -27.72
C GLU A 575 19.97 -20.48 -28.52
N GLY A 576 21.12 -19.84 -28.83
CA GLY A 576 22.28 -20.50 -29.42
C GLY A 576 22.03 -21.30 -30.73
N GLY A 577 20.92 -21.00 -31.43
CA GLY A 577 20.49 -21.74 -32.61
C GLY A 577 19.38 -22.77 -32.35
N ASP A 578 19.12 -23.10 -31.09
CA ASP A 578 18.00 -23.96 -30.68
C ASP A 578 16.71 -23.15 -30.55
N SER A 579 15.57 -23.80 -30.83
CA SER A 579 14.24 -23.17 -30.67
C SER A 579 13.34 -24.06 -29.81
N TYR A 580 12.54 -23.40 -28.98
CA TYR A 580 11.63 -24.01 -28.01
C TYR A 580 10.23 -23.48 -28.23
N ILE A 581 9.27 -24.35 -28.35
CA ILE A 581 7.85 -24.03 -28.53
C ILE A 581 7.04 -24.88 -27.56
N ASP A 582 6.21 -24.25 -26.74
CA ASP A 582 5.19 -24.97 -25.99
C ASP A 582 3.86 -24.22 -26.02
N PHE A 583 2.78 -24.96 -25.81
CA PHE A 583 1.47 -24.40 -25.57
C PHE A 583 0.68 -25.24 -24.55
N GLY A 584 -0.29 -24.59 -23.91
CA GLY A 584 -1.10 -25.24 -22.89
C GLY A 584 -2.20 -24.34 -22.34
N ILE A 585 -2.65 -24.66 -21.13
CA ILE A 585 -3.67 -23.91 -20.42
C ILE A 585 -3.11 -23.46 -19.07
N ARG A 586 -3.31 -22.20 -18.76
CA ARG A 586 -2.96 -21.59 -17.49
C ARG A 586 -4.23 -21.21 -16.71
N LYS A 587 -4.22 -21.40 -15.39
CA LYS A 587 -5.29 -20.93 -14.49
C LYS A 587 -4.71 -20.34 -13.24
N SER A 588 -5.16 -19.10 -12.91
CA SER A 588 -4.78 -18.41 -11.67
C SER A 588 -5.94 -18.38 -10.69
N PHE A 589 -5.65 -18.64 -9.42
CA PHE A 589 -6.55 -18.59 -8.27
C PHE A 589 -5.91 -17.70 -7.19
N GLY A 590 -6.04 -16.38 -7.33
CA GLY A 590 -5.30 -15.45 -6.48
C GLY A 590 -3.79 -15.65 -6.61
N PRO A 591 -3.06 -15.95 -5.52
CA PRO A 591 -1.61 -16.14 -5.55
C PRO A 591 -1.16 -17.48 -6.16
N LEU A 592 -2.08 -18.45 -6.28
CA LEU A 592 -1.81 -19.76 -6.87
C LEU A 592 -2.02 -19.70 -8.38
N GLU A 593 -1.04 -20.16 -9.14
CA GLU A 593 -1.14 -20.35 -10.58
C GLU A 593 -0.79 -21.80 -10.95
N ILE A 594 -1.60 -22.40 -11.79
CA ILE A 594 -1.41 -23.77 -12.31
C ILE A 594 -1.24 -23.67 -13.83
N ILE A 595 -0.23 -24.36 -14.35
CA ILE A 595 0.08 -24.46 -15.77
C ILE A 595 0.02 -25.93 -16.16
N LEU A 596 -0.73 -26.21 -17.22
CA LEU A 596 -0.90 -27.51 -17.82
C LEU A 596 -0.38 -27.43 -19.26
N PRO A 597 0.88 -27.83 -19.54
CA PRO A 597 1.40 -27.93 -20.90
C PRO A 597 0.64 -29.01 -21.65
N LEU A 598 0.35 -28.79 -22.93
CA LEU A 598 -0.31 -29.74 -23.82
C LEU A 598 0.57 -30.15 -24.99
N TYR A 599 1.59 -29.35 -25.28
CA TYR A 599 2.57 -29.60 -26.32
C TYR A 599 3.93 -29.04 -25.93
N GLN A 600 5.00 -29.73 -26.29
CA GLN A 600 6.39 -29.32 -26.08
C GLN A 600 7.25 -29.79 -27.25
N SER A 601 7.92 -28.88 -27.99
CA SER A 601 8.71 -29.19 -29.16
C SER A 601 9.97 -30.04 -28.91
N TRP A 602 10.42 -30.10 -27.67
CA TRP A 602 11.61 -30.85 -27.23
C TRP A 602 11.29 -32.24 -26.67
N ASP A 603 10.00 -32.59 -26.53
CA ASP A 603 9.55 -33.91 -26.14
C ASP A 603 9.38 -34.79 -27.39
N GLU A 604 9.84 -36.03 -27.34
CA GLU A 604 9.78 -36.96 -28.51
C GLU A 604 8.34 -37.15 -29.01
N ASN A 605 7.37 -37.18 -28.11
CA ASN A 605 5.96 -37.33 -28.48
C ASN A 605 5.30 -36.00 -28.84
N GLY A 606 5.87 -34.85 -28.43
CA GLY A 606 5.39 -33.51 -28.70
C GLY A 606 4.10 -33.15 -27.96
N PHE A 607 3.06 -33.94 -28.08
CA PHE A 607 1.74 -33.72 -27.47
C PHE A 607 1.52 -34.52 -26.19
N VAL A 608 0.58 -34.08 -25.38
CA VAL A 608 0.10 -34.86 -24.24
C VAL A 608 -0.41 -36.21 -24.67
N THR A 609 0.14 -37.29 -24.08
CA THR A 609 -0.19 -38.66 -24.42
C THR A 609 -1.18 -39.29 -23.45
N ASP A 610 -1.06 -38.99 -22.19
CA ASP A 610 -1.87 -39.56 -21.11
C ASP A 610 -1.85 -38.66 -19.85
N THR A 611 -2.60 -39.09 -18.83
CA THR A 611 -2.69 -38.37 -17.57
C THR A 611 -1.36 -38.33 -16.81
N ASP A 612 -0.54 -39.36 -16.89
CA ASP A 612 0.76 -39.42 -16.22
C ASP A 612 1.74 -38.43 -16.83
N TRP A 613 1.75 -38.28 -18.16
CA TRP A 613 2.51 -37.28 -18.86
C TRP A 613 2.11 -35.87 -18.39
N LEU A 614 0.78 -35.57 -18.34
CA LEU A 614 0.25 -34.28 -17.92
C LEU A 614 0.61 -33.96 -16.46
N LEU A 615 0.47 -34.94 -15.56
CA LEU A 615 0.79 -34.76 -14.15
C LEU A 615 2.29 -34.55 -13.90
N LYS A 616 3.15 -35.20 -14.68
CA LYS A 616 4.60 -35.00 -14.63
C LYS A 616 5.03 -33.62 -15.13
N ARG A 617 4.28 -33.02 -16.05
CA ARG A 617 4.59 -31.74 -16.69
C ARG A 617 3.84 -30.54 -16.07
N MET A 618 2.82 -30.79 -15.26
CA MET A 618 2.08 -29.73 -14.57
C MET A 618 3.01 -28.89 -13.70
N ARG A 619 2.86 -27.58 -13.79
CA ARG A 619 3.64 -26.63 -12.99
C ARG A 619 2.75 -25.79 -12.08
N ILE A 620 3.29 -25.41 -10.95
CA ILE A 620 2.59 -24.64 -9.93
C ILE A 620 3.47 -23.45 -9.52
N SER A 621 2.87 -22.28 -9.43
CA SER A 621 3.49 -21.11 -8.82
C SER A 621 2.63 -20.64 -7.65
N LEU A 622 3.26 -20.40 -6.50
CA LEU A 622 2.62 -19.86 -5.31
C LEU A 622 3.41 -18.64 -4.82
N ARG A 623 2.79 -17.46 -4.94
CA ARG A 623 3.40 -16.19 -4.56
C ARG A 623 2.96 -15.79 -3.16
N LEU A 624 3.74 -16.13 -2.16
CA LEU A 624 3.47 -15.74 -0.77
C LEU A 624 3.91 -14.32 -0.44
N SER A 625 4.81 -13.74 -1.23
CA SER A 625 5.21 -12.33 -1.10
C SER A 625 4.02 -11.37 -1.21
N ASP A 626 2.98 -11.77 -1.94
CA ASP A 626 1.76 -10.97 -2.11
C ASP A 626 0.93 -10.88 -0.80
N PHE A 627 1.19 -11.75 0.17
CA PHE A 627 0.57 -11.77 1.51
C PHE A 627 1.43 -11.17 2.61
N ASN A 628 2.57 -10.59 2.29
CA ASN A 628 3.44 -10.04 3.31
C ASN A 628 2.83 -8.76 3.91
N ILE A 629 2.34 -8.86 5.15
CA ILE A 629 1.76 -7.74 5.90
C ILE A 629 2.73 -6.56 5.99
N GLN A 630 4.05 -6.80 5.99
CA GLN A 630 5.06 -5.74 5.97
C GLN A 630 5.06 -4.89 4.70
N ASN A 631 4.43 -5.36 3.61
CA ASN A 631 4.26 -4.58 2.39
C ASN A 631 3.01 -3.67 2.43
N LEU A 632 2.18 -3.82 3.45
CA LEU A 632 1.00 -2.97 3.68
C LEU A 632 1.34 -1.68 4.46
N PHE A 633 2.56 -1.62 5.06
CA PHE A 633 3.02 -0.49 5.88
C PHE A 633 4.24 0.24 5.31
#